data_04f80b1a8ad0c6ba37ec17cdf4fb41a9
#
_entry.id   04f80b1a8ad0c6ba37ec17cdf4fb41a9
#
_cell.length_a   1.000
_cell.length_b   1.000
_cell.length_c   1.000
_cell.angle_alpha   90.00
_cell.angle_beta   90.00
_cell.angle_gamma   90.00
#
_symmetry.space_group_name_H-M   'P 1'
#
loop_
_entity.id
_entity.type
_entity.pdbx_description
1 polymer ?
#
loop_
_entity_poly.entity_id
_entity_poly.type
_entity_poly.pdbx_seq_one_letter_code
_entity_poly.pdbx_strand_id
1 'polypeptide(L)'
;MANLKKLVYQYRYLKLDLDELKEDHILLTVEFEEEFKDIISESKKEFGDESDVGTHKEPKSKNKTDERVKKIYKDTAKQLHPDKGGDEDDFKELNERYNQNDLLGVIDFAVDNKIDVDISEDDMEMINSSVDTLKTKIEDYRNKLAYVWKYGTPYQRGQVLSTLGAHLGVPINPDDLSDEQKQKIGYEG
;
A
#
# COMPACT_ATOMS: atom_id res chain seq x y z
N MET A 1 14.26 -24.52 2.89
CA MET A 1 15.01 -23.34 3.39
C MET A 1 15.31 -22.28 2.32
N ALA A 2 15.88 -22.59 1.15
CA ALA A 2 16.17 -21.58 0.13
C ALA A 2 14.92 -20.79 -0.35
N ASN A 3 13.78 -21.46 -0.46
CA ASN A 3 12.53 -20.85 -0.90
C ASN A 3 11.95 -19.88 0.15
N LEU A 4 12.02 -20.22 1.43
CA LEU A 4 11.57 -19.35 2.53
C LEU A 4 12.36 -18.04 2.57
N LYS A 5 13.71 -18.11 2.51
CA LYS A 5 14.56 -16.90 2.48
C LYS A 5 14.20 -15.98 1.30
N LYS A 6 13.96 -16.56 0.13
CA LYS A 6 13.56 -15.79 -1.05
C LYS A 6 12.23 -15.05 -0.81
N LEU A 7 11.24 -15.72 -0.21
CA LEU A 7 9.94 -15.12 0.12
C LEU A 7 10.06 -14.02 1.18
N VAL A 8 10.89 -14.22 2.20
CA VAL A 8 11.17 -13.21 3.23
C VAL A 8 11.79 -11.94 2.59
N TYR A 9 12.79 -12.10 1.72
CA TYR A 9 13.38 -10.95 1.02
C TYR A 9 12.39 -10.26 0.08
N GLN A 10 11.54 -11.03 -0.61
CA GLN A 10 10.48 -10.49 -1.45
C GLN A 10 9.47 -9.69 -0.62
N TYR A 11 9.05 -10.21 0.52
CA TYR A 11 8.18 -9.52 1.46
C TYR A 11 8.77 -8.18 1.93
N ARG A 12 10.04 -8.16 2.36
CA ARG A 12 10.74 -6.94 2.79
C ARG A 12 10.73 -5.88 1.69
N TYR A 13 11.10 -6.29 0.49
CA TYR A 13 11.11 -5.38 -0.66
C TYR A 13 9.73 -4.80 -0.94
N LEU A 14 8.69 -5.67 -0.99
CA LEU A 14 7.33 -5.22 -1.26
C LEU A 14 6.76 -4.35 -0.13
N LYS A 15 7.13 -4.62 1.12
CA LYS A 15 6.70 -3.80 2.25
C LYS A 15 7.31 -2.40 2.18
N LEU A 16 8.60 -2.31 1.87
CA LEU A 16 9.30 -1.04 1.67
C LEU A 16 8.69 -0.26 0.50
N ASP A 17 8.51 -0.91 -0.67
CA ASP A 17 7.87 -0.31 -1.86
C ASP A 17 6.46 0.21 -1.54
N LEU A 18 5.66 -0.55 -0.77
CA LEU A 18 4.33 -0.12 -0.36
C LEU A 18 4.37 1.09 0.59
N ASP A 19 5.31 1.14 1.52
CA ASP A 19 5.40 2.24 2.47
C ASP A 19 5.88 3.52 1.78
N GLU A 20 6.86 3.44 0.87
CA GLU A 20 7.26 4.55 -0.02
C GLU A 20 6.08 5.04 -0.87
N LEU A 21 5.32 4.13 -1.50
CA LEU A 21 4.15 4.50 -2.29
C LEU A 21 3.04 5.18 -1.48
N LYS A 22 2.87 4.82 -0.22
CA LYS A 22 1.90 5.49 0.67
C LYS A 22 2.32 6.94 0.98
N GLU A 23 3.60 7.15 1.26
CA GLU A 23 4.15 8.49 1.51
C GLU A 23 4.04 9.36 0.25
N ASP A 24 4.49 8.83 -0.88
CA ASP A 24 4.39 9.50 -2.18
C ASP A 24 2.95 9.84 -2.53
N HIS A 25 2.01 8.92 -2.26
CA HIS A 25 0.61 9.12 -2.60
C HIS A 25 0.00 10.35 -1.91
N ILE A 26 0.40 10.65 -0.68
CA ILE A 26 -0.09 11.85 0.04
C ILE A 26 0.33 13.11 -0.74
N LEU A 27 1.60 13.19 -1.13
CA LEU A 27 2.13 14.32 -1.88
C LEU A 27 1.50 14.44 -3.27
N LEU A 28 1.42 13.30 -3.98
CA LEU A 28 0.82 13.24 -5.32
C LEU A 28 -0.65 13.63 -5.33
N THR A 29 -1.40 13.29 -4.28
CA THR A 29 -2.80 13.67 -4.15
C THR A 29 -2.94 15.18 -4.01
N VAL A 30 -2.11 15.81 -3.19
CA VAL A 30 -2.10 17.27 -3.02
C VAL A 30 -1.72 17.98 -4.33
N GLU A 31 -0.67 17.50 -5.02
CA GLU A 31 -0.27 18.06 -6.33
C GLU A 31 -1.39 17.91 -7.36
N PHE A 32 -2.05 16.76 -7.40
CA PHE A 32 -3.16 16.49 -8.31
C PHE A 32 -4.37 17.38 -8.03
N GLU A 33 -4.76 17.51 -6.77
CA GLU A 33 -5.88 18.37 -6.38
C GLU A 33 -5.61 19.86 -6.68
N GLU A 34 -4.39 20.33 -6.48
CA GLU A 34 -4.01 21.71 -6.82
C GLU A 34 -3.99 21.91 -8.34
N GLU A 35 -3.49 20.96 -9.12
CA GLU A 35 -3.46 21.03 -10.59
C GLU A 35 -4.85 21.05 -11.22
N PHE A 36 -5.84 20.40 -10.61
CA PHE A 36 -7.22 20.34 -11.07
C PHE A 36 -8.19 21.21 -10.25
N LYS A 37 -7.68 22.09 -9.40
CA LYS A 37 -8.46 22.89 -8.45
C LYS A 37 -9.59 23.69 -9.10
N ASP A 38 -9.32 24.32 -10.23
CA ASP A 38 -10.33 25.14 -10.93
C ASP A 38 -11.48 24.26 -11.42
N ILE A 39 -11.18 23.15 -12.06
CA ILE A 39 -12.17 22.18 -12.55
C ILE A 39 -12.99 21.59 -11.39
N ILE A 40 -12.32 21.21 -10.31
CA ILE A 40 -12.98 20.65 -9.11
C ILE A 40 -13.87 21.72 -8.45
N SER A 41 -13.41 22.96 -8.38
CA SER A 41 -14.17 24.06 -7.75
C SER A 41 -15.40 24.48 -8.54
N GLU A 42 -15.32 24.43 -9.86
CA GLU A 42 -16.45 24.73 -10.76
C GLU A 42 -17.54 23.68 -10.64
N SER A 43 -17.16 22.38 -10.62
CA SER A 43 -18.10 21.28 -10.46
C SER A 43 -18.85 21.34 -9.12
N LYS A 44 -18.16 21.66 -8.02
CA LYS A 44 -18.80 21.85 -6.70
C LYS A 44 -19.83 22.99 -6.66
N LYS A 45 -19.66 24.02 -7.46
CA LYS A 45 -20.64 25.13 -7.59
C LYS A 45 -21.89 24.70 -8.33
N GLU A 46 -21.76 23.80 -9.33
CA GLU A 46 -22.91 23.34 -10.14
C GLU A 46 -23.72 22.23 -9.45
N PHE A 47 -23.09 21.32 -8.73
CA PHE A 47 -23.70 20.07 -8.24
C PHE A 47 -23.80 19.93 -6.72
N GLY A 48 -23.29 20.90 -5.93
CA GLY A 48 -23.28 20.83 -4.46
C GLY A 48 -22.18 19.92 -3.89
N ASP A 49 -22.01 19.97 -2.58
CA ASP A 49 -20.88 19.36 -1.85
C ASP A 49 -21.10 17.84 -1.52
N GLU A 50 -21.65 17.06 -2.47
CA GLU A 50 -21.84 15.61 -2.28
C GLU A 50 -20.64 14.75 -2.69
N SER A 51 -19.54 15.32 -3.15
CA SER A 51 -18.34 14.58 -3.47
C SER A 51 -17.44 14.42 -2.24
N ASP A 52 -17.85 13.54 -1.31
CA ASP A 52 -16.91 12.93 -0.37
C ASP A 52 -15.94 12.06 -1.19
N VAL A 53 -14.82 12.63 -1.62
CA VAL A 53 -13.67 11.88 -2.14
C VAL A 53 -13.13 11.12 -0.96
N GLY A 54 -13.78 9.97 -0.71
CA GLY A 54 -13.64 9.17 0.48
C GLY A 54 -12.17 8.89 0.79
N THR A 55 -11.71 9.50 1.86
CA THR A 55 -10.64 8.92 2.65
C THR A 55 -11.15 7.57 3.15
N HIS A 56 -10.90 6.51 2.38
CA HIS A 56 -11.12 5.16 2.82
C HIS A 56 -10.25 4.93 4.07
N LYS A 57 -10.87 5.14 5.24
CA LYS A 57 -10.33 4.58 6.48
C LYS A 57 -10.37 3.08 6.29
N GLU A 58 -9.21 2.47 6.13
CA GLU A 58 -9.12 1.01 6.16
C GLU A 58 -9.89 0.51 7.39
N PRO A 59 -10.85 -0.42 7.24
CA PRO A 59 -11.54 -0.99 8.37
C PRO A 59 -10.49 -1.68 9.24
N LYS A 60 -10.33 -1.24 10.47
CA LYS A 60 -9.53 -1.95 11.48
C LYS A 60 -10.25 -3.28 11.75
N SER A 61 -9.94 -4.29 10.95
CA SER A 61 -10.35 -5.65 11.18
C SER A 61 -9.75 -6.08 12.52
N LYS A 62 -10.60 -6.32 13.51
CA LYS A 62 -10.21 -7.05 14.72
C LYS A 62 -10.08 -8.52 14.32
N ASN A 63 -9.05 -8.87 13.58
CA ASN A 63 -8.75 -10.25 13.25
C ASN A 63 -8.34 -10.96 14.54
N LYS A 64 -8.99 -12.07 14.84
CA LYS A 64 -8.45 -13.02 15.80
C LYS A 64 -7.07 -13.41 15.29
N THR A 65 -6.05 -13.21 16.11
CA THR A 65 -4.67 -13.61 15.80
C THR A 65 -4.68 -15.08 15.39
N ASP A 66 -4.16 -15.35 14.20
CA ASP A 66 -4.09 -16.72 13.70
C ASP A 66 -3.29 -17.60 14.68
N GLU A 67 -3.77 -18.81 14.96
CA GLU A 67 -3.11 -19.74 15.90
C GLU A 67 -1.71 -20.10 15.43
N ARG A 68 -1.41 -20.04 14.13
CA ARG A 68 -0.07 -20.26 13.57
C ARG A 68 0.86 -19.10 13.87
N VAL A 69 0.41 -17.86 13.65
CA VAL A 69 1.17 -16.65 14.02
C VAL A 69 1.53 -16.71 15.51
N LYS A 70 0.54 -17.07 16.33
CA LYS A 70 0.74 -17.23 17.78
C LYS A 70 1.74 -18.31 18.15
N LYS A 71 1.74 -19.45 17.44
CA LYS A 71 2.71 -20.53 17.66
C LYS A 71 4.12 -20.06 17.33
N ILE A 72 4.33 -19.54 16.13
CA ILE A 72 5.62 -19.06 15.65
C ILE A 72 6.15 -17.93 16.56
N TYR A 73 5.28 -16.97 16.89
CA TYR A 73 5.60 -15.90 17.84
C TYR A 73 6.08 -16.47 19.18
N LYS A 74 5.36 -17.44 19.78
CA LYS A 74 5.76 -18.02 21.07
C LYS A 74 7.11 -18.70 21.02
N ASP A 75 7.40 -19.42 19.92
CA ASP A 75 8.66 -20.14 19.77
C ASP A 75 9.84 -19.17 19.56
N THR A 76 9.61 -18.07 18.83
CA THR A 76 10.57 -16.97 18.67
C THR A 76 10.77 -16.21 19.97
N ALA A 77 9.69 -15.82 20.64
CA ALA A 77 9.71 -15.06 21.89
C ALA A 77 10.44 -15.79 23.04
N LYS A 78 10.31 -17.12 23.12
CA LYS A 78 11.03 -17.94 24.13
C LYS A 78 12.55 -17.83 24.01
N GLN A 79 13.06 -17.63 22.79
CA GLN A 79 14.49 -17.54 22.52
C GLN A 79 15.03 -16.11 22.71
N LEU A 80 14.18 -15.10 22.45
CA LEU A 80 14.52 -13.68 22.53
C LEU A 80 14.07 -13.00 23.83
N HIS A 81 13.55 -13.76 24.79
CA HIS A 81 13.08 -13.16 26.04
C HIS A 81 14.24 -12.47 26.79
N PRO A 82 14.07 -11.22 27.28
CA PRO A 82 15.10 -10.48 28.01
C PRO A 82 15.69 -11.26 29.19
N ASP A 83 14.88 -12.05 29.90
CA ASP A 83 15.34 -12.92 31.01
C ASP A 83 16.34 -14.00 30.57
N LYS A 84 16.44 -14.25 29.26
CA LYS A 84 17.40 -15.19 28.65
C LYS A 84 18.56 -14.49 27.93
N GLY A 85 18.66 -13.18 28.11
CA GLY A 85 19.71 -12.36 27.50
C GLY A 85 19.36 -11.84 26.11
N GLY A 86 18.09 -11.90 25.69
CA GLY A 86 17.61 -11.24 24.47
C GLY A 86 17.56 -9.73 24.63
N ASP A 87 17.59 -9.02 23.50
CA ASP A 87 17.48 -7.57 23.45
C ASP A 87 16.03 -7.13 23.70
N GLU A 88 15.81 -6.06 24.47
CA GLU A 88 14.49 -5.56 24.81
C GLU A 88 13.80 -4.89 23.61
N ASP A 89 14.56 -4.24 22.75
CA ASP A 89 14.03 -3.57 21.56
C ASP A 89 13.62 -4.59 20.50
N ASP A 90 14.41 -5.63 20.31
CA ASP A 90 14.08 -6.80 19.48
C ASP A 90 12.78 -7.44 19.96
N PHE A 91 12.62 -7.60 21.27
CA PHE A 91 11.39 -8.18 21.83
C PHE A 91 10.16 -7.30 21.63
N LYS A 92 10.31 -5.97 21.70
CA LYS A 92 9.25 -5.01 21.38
C LYS A 92 8.83 -5.09 19.92
N GLU A 93 9.80 -5.11 19.01
CA GLU A 93 9.54 -5.22 17.58
C GLU A 93 8.80 -6.51 17.24
N LEU A 94 9.21 -7.64 17.81
CA LEU A 94 8.52 -8.92 17.65
C LEU A 94 7.05 -8.84 18.12
N ASN A 95 6.80 -8.17 19.27
CA ASN A 95 5.45 -7.97 19.79
C ASN A 95 4.58 -7.10 18.87
N GLU A 96 5.15 -6.06 18.28
CA GLU A 96 4.43 -5.20 17.33
C GLU A 96 3.98 -5.98 16.09
N ARG A 97 4.88 -6.76 15.50
CA ARG A 97 4.57 -7.61 14.35
C ARG A 97 3.49 -8.65 14.69
N TYR A 98 3.55 -9.25 15.86
CA TYR A 98 2.53 -10.17 16.35
C TYR A 98 1.15 -9.51 16.52
N ASN A 99 1.11 -8.31 17.13
CA ASN A 99 -0.13 -7.56 17.33
C ASN A 99 -0.78 -7.10 16.01
N GLN A 100 0.02 -6.92 14.97
CA GLN A 100 -0.45 -6.65 13.61
C GLN A 100 -0.95 -7.91 12.89
N ASN A 101 -0.85 -9.08 13.50
CA ASN A 101 -1.12 -10.40 12.90
C ASN A 101 -0.28 -10.64 11.63
N ASP A 102 0.94 -10.08 11.61
CA ASP A 102 1.87 -10.15 10.48
C ASP A 102 2.72 -11.44 10.57
N LEU A 103 2.20 -12.54 10.01
CA LEU A 103 2.89 -13.82 9.98
C LEU A 103 4.28 -13.70 9.37
N LEU A 104 4.38 -13.03 8.22
CA LEU A 104 5.65 -12.86 7.52
C LEU A 104 6.61 -11.97 8.30
N GLY A 105 6.11 -10.92 8.95
CA GLY A 105 6.91 -10.08 9.82
C GLY A 105 7.49 -10.84 11.00
N VAL A 106 6.73 -11.75 11.61
CA VAL A 106 7.22 -12.60 12.71
C VAL A 106 8.27 -13.60 12.20
N ILE A 107 8.06 -14.23 11.04
CA ILE A 107 9.02 -15.14 10.42
C ILE A 107 10.30 -14.41 9.99
N ASP A 108 10.14 -13.25 9.38
CA ASP A 108 11.23 -12.35 8.97
C ASP A 108 12.14 -12.02 10.14
N PHE A 109 11.53 -11.63 11.25
CA PHE A 109 12.22 -11.34 12.49
C PHE A 109 12.98 -12.56 13.04
N ALA A 110 12.36 -13.73 13.01
CA ALA A 110 13.00 -14.97 13.44
C ALA A 110 14.21 -15.32 12.55
N VAL A 111 14.11 -15.14 11.23
CA VAL A 111 15.21 -15.37 10.27
C VAL A 111 16.39 -14.45 10.53
N ASP A 112 16.15 -13.16 10.81
CA ASP A 112 17.20 -12.18 11.11
C ASP A 112 17.95 -12.52 12.39
N ASN A 113 17.21 -12.95 13.40
CA ASN A 113 17.76 -13.35 14.70
C ASN A 113 18.30 -14.79 14.68
N LYS A 114 18.38 -15.44 13.50
CA LYS A 114 18.89 -16.82 13.33
C LYS A 114 18.16 -17.86 14.16
N ILE A 115 16.87 -17.60 14.43
CA ILE A 115 15.99 -18.50 15.14
C ILE A 115 15.44 -19.51 14.14
N ASP A 116 15.56 -20.79 14.45
CA ASP A 116 14.99 -21.83 13.62
C ASP A 116 13.47 -21.93 13.86
N VAL A 117 12.71 -21.79 12.77
CA VAL A 117 11.25 -21.82 12.79
C VAL A 117 10.77 -23.00 11.95
N ASP A 118 9.95 -23.84 12.55
CA ASP A 118 9.29 -24.95 11.87
C ASP A 118 8.17 -24.42 10.98
N ILE A 119 8.40 -24.38 9.68
CA ILE A 119 7.48 -23.87 8.66
C ILE A 119 6.88 -25.06 7.89
N SER A 120 5.57 -25.23 8.01
CA SER A 120 4.81 -26.25 7.29
C SER A 120 4.48 -25.81 5.84
N GLU A 121 3.95 -26.74 5.03
CA GLU A 121 3.45 -26.42 3.69
C GLU A 121 2.28 -25.42 3.74
N ASP A 122 1.35 -25.58 4.69
CA ASP A 122 0.24 -24.65 4.90
C ASP A 122 0.73 -23.25 5.24
N ASP A 123 1.80 -23.13 6.05
CA ASP A 123 2.40 -21.83 6.34
C ASP A 123 3.00 -21.19 5.08
N MET A 124 3.59 -22.00 4.20
CA MET A 124 4.12 -21.50 2.92
C MET A 124 3.01 -20.96 2.01
N GLU A 125 1.82 -21.57 2.00
CA GLU A 125 0.66 -21.06 1.28
C GLU A 125 0.19 -19.72 1.86
N MET A 126 0.09 -19.61 3.18
CA MET A 126 -0.26 -18.35 3.86
C MET A 126 0.74 -17.24 3.57
N ILE A 127 2.04 -17.56 3.57
CA ILE A 127 3.12 -16.64 3.24
C ILE A 127 2.98 -16.14 1.79
N ASN A 128 2.76 -17.04 0.84
CA ASN A 128 2.56 -16.67 -0.56
C ASN A 128 1.33 -15.75 -0.72
N SER A 129 0.22 -16.09 -0.07
CA SER A 129 -1.00 -15.27 -0.08
C SER A 129 -0.76 -13.87 0.48
N SER A 130 0.04 -13.75 1.54
CA SER A 130 0.42 -12.45 2.13
C SER A 130 1.29 -11.62 1.18
N VAL A 131 2.25 -12.25 0.50
CA VAL A 131 3.07 -11.61 -0.53
C VAL A 131 2.20 -11.14 -1.71
N ASP A 132 1.25 -11.95 -2.16
CA ASP A 132 0.36 -11.56 -3.26
C ASP A 132 -0.60 -10.43 -2.85
N THR A 133 -1.05 -10.42 -1.59
CA THR A 133 -1.82 -9.30 -1.03
C THR A 133 -1.02 -7.99 -1.05
N LEU A 134 0.28 -8.02 -0.71
CA LEU A 134 1.14 -6.84 -0.81
C LEU A 134 1.29 -6.35 -2.26
N LYS A 135 1.48 -7.27 -3.21
CA LYS A 135 1.54 -6.91 -4.64
C LYS A 135 0.26 -6.22 -5.11
N THR A 136 -0.90 -6.79 -4.75
CA THR A 136 -2.20 -6.20 -5.08
C THR A 136 -2.33 -4.79 -4.50
N LYS A 137 -1.95 -4.58 -3.23
CA LYS A 137 -1.97 -3.24 -2.62
C LYS A 137 -1.06 -2.25 -3.34
N ILE A 138 0.14 -2.69 -3.76
CA ILE A 138 1.07 -1.86 -4.54
C ILE A 138 0.43 -1.46 -5.89
N GLU A 139 -0.18 -2.42 -6.59
CA GLU A 139 -0.89 -2.15 -7.84
C GLU A 139 -2.06 -1.19 -7.63
N ASP A 140 -2.84 -1.35 -6.54
CA ASP A 140 -3.93 -0.44 -6.19
C ASP A 140 -3.43 1.00 -6.02
N TYR A 141 -2.28 1.20 -5.33
CA TYR A 141 -1.69 2.53 -5.21
C TYR A 141 -1.22 3.09 -6.54
N ARG A 142 -0.60 2.27 -7.39
CA ARG A 142 -0.12 2.67 -8.74
C ARG A 142 -1.26 2.96 -9.71
N ASN A 143 -2.46 2.44 -9.47
CA ASN A 143 -3.65 2.70 -10.26
C ASN A 143 -4.47 3.91 -9.78
N LYS A 144 -4.09 4.56 -8.68
CA LYS A 144 -4.77 5.78 -8.22
C LYS A 144 -4.57 6.93 -9.19
N LEU A 145 -5.59 7.78 -9.37
CA LEU A 145 -5.60 8.84 -10.37
C LEU A 145 -4.36 9.74 -10.29
N ALA A 146 -4.00 10.18 -9.09
CA ALA A 146 -2.82 11.05 -8.87
C ALA A 146 -1.52 10.38 -9.32
N TYR A 147 -1.32 9.09 -9.03
CA TYR A 147 -0.15 8.34 -9.45
C TYR A 147 -0.11 8.18 -10.98
N VAL A 148 -1.23 7.76 -11.59
CA VAL A 148 -1.33 7.61 -13.04
C VAL A 148 -1.15 8.95 -13.76
N TRP A 149 -1.66 10.04 -13.19
CA TRP A 149 -1.45 11.38 -13.74
C TRP A 149 0.03 11.78 -13.76
N LYS A 150 0.74 11.48 -12.70
CA LYS A 150 2.18 11.82 -12.59
C LYS A 150 3.05 10.96 -13.51
N TYR A 151 2.88 9.63 -13.43
CA TYR A 151 3.81 8.65 -14.03
C TYR A 151 3.27 7.90 -15.24
N GLY A 152 1.99 8.00 -15.54
CA GLY A 152 1.34 7.28 -16.64
C GLY A 152 1.75 7.77 -18.02
N THR A 153 1.40 6.99 -19.02
CA THR A 153 1.50 7.37 -20.44
C THR A 153 0.48 8.44 -20.80
N PRO A 154 0.64 9.18 -21.91
CA PRO A 154 -0.37 10.14 -22.40
C PRO A 154 -1.77 9.52 -22.50
N TYR A 155 -1.88 8.29 -23.00
CA TYR A 155 -3.15 7.58 -23.09
C TYR A 155 -3.78 7.33 -21.70
N GLN A 156 -2.99 6.86 -20.72
CA GLN A 156 -3.47 6.64 -19.36
C GLN A 156 -3.90 7.94 -18.68
N ARG A 157 -3.18 9.03 -18.91
CA ARG A 157 -3.56 10.37 -18.42
C ARG A 157 -4.88 10.85 -19.02
N GLY A 158 -5.12 10.59 -20.31
CA GLY A 158 -6.42 10.83 -20.94
C GLY A 158 -7.56 10.05 -20.26
N GLN A 159 -7.30 8.79 -19.83
CA GLN A 159 -8.27 8.02 -19.04
C GLN A 159 -8.50 8.61 -17.64
N VAL A 160 -7.46 9.19 -17.01
CA VAL A 160 -7.61 9.92 -15.73
C VAL A 160 -8.59 11.07 -15.89
N LEU A 161 -8.50 11.87 -16.96
CA LEU A 161 -9.44 12.97 -17.21
C LEU A 161 -10.87 12.48 -17.38
N SER A 162 -11.06 11.39 -18.13
CA SER A 162 -12.39 10.79 -18.29
C SER A 162 -12.97 10.32 -16.97
N THR A 163 -12.14 9.69 -16.13
CA THR A 163 -12.54 9.18 -14.80
C THR A 163 -12.83 10.34 -13.84
N LEU A 164 -11.99 11.37 -13.84
CA LEU A 164 -12.19 12.57 -13.02
C LEU A 164 -13.49 13.27 -13.42
N GLY A 165 -13.73 13.48 -14.73
CA GLY A 165 -14.95 14.06 -15.24
C GLY A 165 -16.20 13.26 -14.84
N ALA A 166 -16.13 11.93 -14.89
CA ALA A 166 -17.21 11.06 -14.43
C ALA A 166 -17.50 11.21 -12.92
N HIS A 167 -16.45 11.33 -12.09
CA HIS A 167 -16.61 11.58 -10.65
C HIS A 167 -17.19 12.97 -10.32
N LEU A 168 -16.83 13.96 -11.13
CA LEU A 168 -17.30 15.33 -10.97
C LEU A 168 -18.67 15.57 -11.61
N GLY A 169 -19.21 14.60 -12.36
CA GLY A 169 -20.48 14.74 -13.10
C GLY A 169 -20.39 15.62 -14.35
N VAL A 170 -19.21 16.09 -14.73
CA VAL A 170 -18.97 16.96 -15.89
C VAL A 170 -17.87 16.40 -16.79
N PRO A 171 -18.05 16.43 -18.13
CA PRO A 171 -16.98 16.05 -19.04
C PRO A 171 -15.86 17.11 -18.98
N ILE A 172 -14.62 16.67 -18.82
CA ILE A 172 -13.47 17.56 -18.93
C ILE A 172 -13.08 17.66 -20.40
N ASN A 173 -13.26 18.86 -20.96
CA ASN A 173 -12.88 19.11 -22.34
C ASN A 173 -11.36 19.38 -22.42
N PRO A 174 -10.61 18.73 -23.33
CA PRO A 174 -9.21 19.05 -23.53
C PRO A 174 -8.90 20.52 -23.80
N ASP A 175 -9.84 21.27 -24.37
CA ASP A 175 -9.67 22.70 -24.63
C ASP A 175 -9.62 23.56 -23.35
N ASP A 176 -10.23 23.09 -22.27
CA ASP A 176 -10.26 23.77 -20.95
C ASP A 176 -9.00 23.49 -20.12
N LEU A 177 -8.11 22.62 -20.61
CA LEU A 177 -6.86 22.28 -19.93
C LEU A 177 -5.78 23.35 -20.17
N SER A 178 -4.89 23.49 -19.20
CA SER A 178 -3.67 24.28 -19.37
C SER A 178 -2.74 23.67 -20.43
N ASP A 179 -1.84 24.47 -20.99
CA ASP A 179 -0.87 23.99 -21.99
C ASP A 179 -0.01 22.85 -21.45
N GLU A 180 0.35 22.89 -20.16
CA GLU A 180 1.10 21.81 -19.50
C GLU A 180 0.28 20.51 -19.42
N GLN A 181 -0.99 20.60 -19.06
CA GLN A 181 -1.89 19.44 -19.02
C GLN A 181 -2.13 18.86 -20.42
N LYS A 182 -2.31 19.72 -21.44
CA LYS A 182 -2.41 19.32 -22.84
C LYS A 182 -1.18 18.55 -23.29
N GLN A 183 0.00 19.03 -22.96
CA GLN A 183 1.26 18.36 -23.26
C GLN A 183 1.35 16.99 -22.56
N LYS A 184 0.95 16.89 -21.29
CA LYS A 184 0.94 15.64 -20.53
C LYS A 184 0.09 14.54 -21.17
N ILE A 185 -1.02 14.89 -21.83
CA ILE A 185 -1.91 13.93 -22.52
C ILE A 185 -1.59 13.77 -24.01
N GLY A 186 -0.58 14.49 -24.53
CA GLY A 186 -0.22 14.46 -25.95
C GLY A 186 -1.28 15.09 -26.86
N TYR A 187 -2.03 16.08 -26.37
CA TYR A 187 -3.03 16.80 -27.15
C TYR A 187 -2.33 17.89 -27.96
N GLU A 188 -2.28 17.67 -29.27
CA GLU A 188 -1.89 18.66 -30.27
C GLU A 188 -3.19 19.26 -30.83
N GLY A 189 -3.54 20.48 -30.39
CA GLY A 189 -4.74 21.22 -30.81
C GLY A 189 -4.79 21.55 -32.30
#